data_68cdb290af305d3eb23ec99b9264c26c
#
_entry.id   68cdb290af305d3eb23ec99b9264c26c
#
_cell.length_a   1.000
_cell.length_b   1.000
_cell.length_c   1.000
_cell.angle_alpha   90.00
_cell.angle_beta   90.00
_cell.angle_gamma   90.00
#
_symmetry.space_group_name_H-M   'P 1'
#
loop_
_entity.id
_entity.type
_entity.pdbx_description
1 polymer ?
#
loop_
_entity_poly.entity_id
_entity_poly.type
_entity_poly.pdbx_seq_one_letter_code
_entity_poly.pdbx_strand_id
1 'polypeptide(L)'
;MPIPLKPIKLIALSDQYNFVIASDECYSELWFDEAPIGLLEVCAEMGRDDYKNCVVFHSLSKRSNLPGMRSGFIAGDAALLKPYLQYRTYHGAALSVQHQLASIAAWNDETHVEENRKQYRAKFELFQTELGHLLPLKKPNAGFYYWLKVDNDEKFARLLMEKAHIKVLPGRYLSRETEHGNPGENHVRLALVADLEQCKEVVKRLKAIL
;
A
#
# COMPACT_ATOMS: atom_id res chain seq x y z
N MET A 1 -9.40 -14.22 -16.17
CA MET A 1 -10.24 -13.18 -15.51
C MET A 1 -10.42 -12.02 -16.48
N PRO A 2 -11.59 -11.40 -16.65
CA PRO A 2 -11.69 -10.25 -17.55
C PRO A 2 -10.88 -9.07 -17.01
N ILE A 3 -10.12 -8.40 -17.87
CA ILE A 3 -9.31 -7.24 -17.49
C ILE A 3 -10.22 -6.14 -16.95
N PRO A 4 -9.90 -5.49 -15.82
CA PRO A 4 -10.68 -4.36 -15.32
C PRO A 4 -10.73 -3.21 -16.33
N LEU A 5 -11.90 -2.69 -16.62
CA LEU A 5 -12.10 -1.59 -17.58
C LEU A 5 -11.34 -0.29 -17.25
N LYS A 6 -11.07 -0.04 -15.97
CA LYS A 6 -10.40 1.20 -15.51
C LYS A 6 -8.94 1.33 -16.01
N PRO A 7 -8.05 0.33 -15.84
CA PRO A 7 -6.70 0.40 -16.39
C PRO A 7 -6.67 0.52 -17.91
N ILE A 8 -7.52 -0.23 -18.63
CA ILE A 8 -7.62 -0.15 -20.10
C ILE A 8 -7.96 1.28 -20.56
N LYS A 9 -8.96 1.91 -19.93
CA LYS A 9 -9.34 3.29 -20.26
C LYS A 9 -8.21 4.27 -19.93
N LEU A 10 -7.48 4.07 -18.85
CA LEU A 10 -6.36 4.93 -18.48
C LEU A 10 -5.22 4.83 -19.49
N ILE A 11 -4.90 3.63 -19.95
CA ILE A 11 -3.90 3.39 -21.01
C ILE A 11 -4.34 4.06 -22.32
N ALA A 12 -5.61 3.92 -22.72
CA ALA A 12 -6.13 4.58 -23.93
C ALA A 12 -6.05 6.13 -23.81
N LEU A 13 -6.33 6.69 -22.66
CA LEU A 13 -6.15 8.13 -22.39
C LEU A 13 -4.67 8.54 -22.45
N SER A 14 -3.77 7.70 -21.92
CA SER A 14 -2.33 7.93 -22.01
C SER A 14 -1.86 7.98 -23.47
N ASP A 15 -2.37 7.11 -24.32
CA ASP A 15 -2.08 7.14 -25.76
C ASP A 15 -2.63 8.42 -26.42
N GLN A 16 -3.86 8.79 -26.09
CA GLN A 16 -4.51 9.97 -26.68
C GLN A 16 -3.84 11.28 -26.28
N TYR A 17 -3.45 11.41 -24.99
CA TYR A 17 -2.97 12.67 -24.43
C TYR A 17 -1.46 12.66 -24.15
N ASN A 18 -0.77 11.56 -24.45
CA ASN A 18 0.68 11.38 -24.29
C ASN A 18 1.19 11.73 -22.88
N PHE A 19 0.57 11.16 -21.85
CA PHE A 19 1.07 11.24 -20.48
C PHE A 19 1.58 9.89 -19.98
N VAL A 20 2.47 9.91 -19.00
CA VAL A 20 3.02 8.71 -18.36
C VAL A 20 2.10 8.23 -17.25
N ILE A 21 1.85 6.92 -17.20
CA ILE A 21 1.21 6.23 -16.08
C ILE A 21 2.30 5.66 -15.17
N ALA A 22 2.38 6.16 -13.95
CA ALA A 22 3.25 5.65 -12.90
C ALA A 22 2.40 4.91 -11.86
N SER A 23 2.43 3.57 -11.88
CA SER A 23 1.67 2.73 -10.95
C SER A 23 2.51 2.37 -9.74
N ASP A 24 2.11 2.82 -8.56
CA ASP A 24 2.70 2.38 -7.30
C ASP A 24 2.06 1.06 -6.86
N GLU A 25 2.74 -0.04 -7.10
CA GLU A 25 2.30 -1.39 -6.81
C GLU A 25 2.93 -1.98 -5.54
N CYS A 26 3.45 -1.12 -4.65
CA CYS A 26 4.11 -1.55 -3.41
C CYS A 26 3.22 -2.36 -2.46
N TYR A 27 1.90 -2.33 -2.63
CA TYR A 27 0.92 -3.07 -1.83
C TYR A 27 0.33 -4.29 -2.53
N SER A 28 0.73 -4.57 -3.78
CA SER A 28 0.15 -5.65 -4.59
C SER A 28 0.16 -7.01 -3.90
N GLU A 29 1.16 -7.28 -3.06
CA GLU A 29 1.30 -8.55 -2.34
C GLU A 29 0.50 -8.64 -1.03
N LEU A 30 -0.13 -7.56 -0.57
CA LEU A 30 -0.94 -7.55 0.65
C LEU A 30 -2.44 -7.65 0.37
N TRP A 31 -2.81 -8.44 -0.62
CA TRP A 31 -4.20 -8.71 -0.97
C TRP A 31 -4.87 -9.73 -0.04
N PHE A 32 -6.22 -9.72 0.05
CA PHE A 32 -6.98 -10.60 0.93
C PHE A 32 -7.69 -11.72 0.19
N ASP A 33 -8.53 -11.40 -0.75
CA ASP A 33 -9.38 -12.37 -1.43
C ASP A 33 -8.85 -12.71 -2.82
N GLU A 34 -8.48 -11.72 -3.62
CA GLU A 34 -7.95 -11.87 -4.97
C GLU A 34 -6.70 -11.01 -5.18
N ALA A 35 -5.72 -11.54 -5.90
CA ALA A 35 -4.55 -10.77 -6.29
C ALA A 35 -4.95 -9.62 -7.23
N PRO A 36 -4.45 -8.39 -7.02
CA PRO A 36 -4.70 -7.30 -7.96
C PRO A 36 -3.95 -7.54 -9.26
N ILE A 37 -4.57 -7.16 -10.38
CA ILE A 37 -3.89 -7.14 -11.67
C ILE A 37 -2.90 -5.97 -11.72
N GLY A 38 -1.68 -6.21 -12.19
CA GLY A 38 -0.66 -5.19 -12.38
C GLY A 38 -0.82 -4.40 -13.68
N LEU A 39 -0.32 -3.15 -13.73
CA LEU A 39 -0.39 -2.32 -14.93
C LEU A 39 0.30 -2.98 -16.13
N LEU A 40 1.47 -3.57 -15.95
CA LEU A 40 2.20 -4.21 -17.05
C LEU A 40 1.54 -5.51 -17.53
N GLU A 41 0.85 -6.22 -16.64
CA GLU A 41 0.04 -7.38 -17.01
C GLU A 41 -1.13 -6.94 -17.91
N VAL A 42 -1.82 -5.85 -17.56
CA VAL A 42 -2.85 -5.27 -18.42
C VAL A 42 -2.29 -4.85 -19.78
N CYS A 43 -1.10 -4.23 -19.82
CA CYS A 43 -0.43 -3.89 -21.07
C CYS A 43 -0.18 -5.15 -21.93
N ALA A 44 0.37 -6.21 -21.34
CA ALA A 44 0.67 -7.47 -22.04
C ALA A 44 -0.61 -8.11 -22.59
N GLU A 45 -1.70 -8.16 -21.82
CA GLU A 45 -3.00 -8.67 -22.28
C GLU A 45 -3.63 -7.84 -23.42
N MET A 46 -3.28 -6.54 -23.50
CA MET A 46 -3.64 -5.65 -24.60
C MET A 46 -2.70 -5.79 -25.82
N GLY A 47 -1.70 -6.66 -25.79
CA GLY A 47 -0.70 -6.81 -26.85
C GLY A 47 0.30 -5.65 -26.92
N ARG A 48 0.56 -4.97 -25.79
CA ARG A 48 1.45 -3.82 -25.69
C ARG A 48 2.77 -4.24 -25.04
N ASP A 49 3.58 -5.00 -25.73
CA ASP A 49 4.84 -5.56 -25.24
C ASP A 49 5.94 -4.50 -25.03
N ASP A 50 5.77 -3.30 -25.61
CA ASP A 50 6.65 -2.15 -25.43
C ASP A 50 6.37 -1.37 -24.13
N TYR A 51 5.23 -1.63 -23.46
CA TYR A 51 4.75 -0.93 -22.26
C TYR A 51 4.74 0.60 -22.40
N LYS A 52 4.59 1.12 -23.59
CA LYS A 52 4.69 2.56 -23.89
C LYS A 52 3.94 3.41 -22.87
N ASN A 53 4.64 4.43 -22.32
CA ASN A 53 4.17 5.35 -21.31
C ASN A 53 3.75 4.71 -19.97
N CYS A 54 4.05 3.43 -19.71
CA CYS A 54 3.67 2.74 -18.48
C CYS A 54 4.90 2.32 -17.69
N VAL A 55 4.93 2.67 -16.40
CA VAL A 55 5.95 2.22 -15.46
C VAL A 55 5.30 1.80 -14.14
N VAL A 56 5.86 0.77 -13.51
CA VAL A 56 5.43 0.26 -12.21
C VAL A 56 6.54 0.35 -11.19
N PHE A 57 6.18 0.57 -9.94
CA PHE A 57 7.09 0.61 -8.81
C PHE A 57 6.73 -0.49 -7.83
N HIS A 58 7.72 -1.31 -7.45
CA HIS A 58 7.60 -2.35 -6.44
C HIS A 58 8.60 -2.14 -5.31
N SER A 59 8.32 -2.68 -4.12
CA SER A 59 9.19 -2.53 -2.96
C SER A 59 9.10 -3.74 -2.03
N LEU A 60 10.24 -4.12 -1.44
CA LEU A 60 10.30 -5.09 -0.34
C LEU A 60 9.65 -4.58 0.94
N SER A 61 9.38 -3.28 1.03
CA SER A 61 8.85 -2.65 2.25
C SER A 61 7.55 -3.28 2.75
N LYS A 62 6.65 -3.66 1.84
CA LYS A 62 5.33 -4.23 2.18
C LYS A 62 5.23 -5.70 1.78
N ARG A 63 5.76 -6.07 0.60
CA ARG A 63 5.83 -7.44 0.15
C ARG A 63 6.50 -8.34 1.20
N SER A 64 7.68 -7.95 1.67
CA SER A 64 8.54 -8.74 2.56
C SER A 64 8.60 -8.21 4.00
N ASN A 65 7.78 -7.20 4.33
CA ASN A 65 7.83 -6.51 5.63
C ASN A 65 9.24 -5.99 6.00
N LEU A 66 10.01 -5.55 4.98
CA LEU A 66 11.40 -5.09 5.10
C LEU A 66 11.56 -3.59 4.73
N PRO A 67 10.83 -2.67 5.38
CA PRO A 67 10.89 -1.24 5.01
C PRO A 67 12.27 -0.62 5.23
N GLY A 68 13.06 -1.13 6.17
CA GLY A 68 14.41 -0.66 6.47
C GLY A 68 15.44 -0.96 5.38
N MET A 69 15.20 -1.95 4.54
CA MET A 69 16.08 -2.32 3.44
C MET A 69 16.19 -1.25 2.34
N ARG A 70 15.20 -0.35 2.23
CA ARG A 70 15.15 0.68 1.19
C ARG A 70 15.32 0.11 -0.23
N SER A 71 14.82 -1.11 -0.46
CA SER A 71 14.94 -1.85 -1.70
C SER A 71 13.62 -1.93 -2.45
N GLY A 72 13.70 -1.76 -3.77
CA GLY A 72 12.60 -1.83 -4.72
C GLY A 72 13.12 -1.79 -6.14
N PHE A 73 12.22 -1.89 -7.10
CA PHE A 73 12.54 -1.75 -8.52
C PHE A 73 11.47 -0.97 -9.27
N ILE A 74 11.84 -0.49 -10.45
CA ILE A 74 10.95 0.07 -11.45
C ILE A 74 11.03 -0.78 -12.72
N ALA A 75 9.90 -1.02 -13.37
CA ALA A 75 9.82 -1.73 -14.64
C ALA A 75 8.81 -1.05 -15.58
N GLY A 76 8.90 -1.32 -16.89
CA GLY A 76 7.99 -0.78 -17.89
C GLY A 76 8.67 -0.24 -19.13
N ASP A 77 8.20 0.88 -19.66
CA ASP A 77 8.66 1.51 -20.89
C ASP A 77 10.17 1.77 -20.89
N ALA A 78 10.88 1.10 -21.80
CA ALA A 78 12.34 1.22 -21.94
C ALA A 78 12.80 2.65 -22.30
N ALA A 79 11.96 3.42 -23.02
CA ALA A 79 12.27 4.80 -23.37
C ALA A 79 12.25 5.73 -22.16
N LEU A 80 11.45 5.39 -21.12
CA LEU A 80 11.44 6.10 -19.85
C LEU A 80 12.52 5.57 -18.90
N LEU A 81 12.74 4.26 -18.87
CA LEU A 81 13.69 3.65 -17.94
C LEU A 81 15.14 4.03 -18.23
N LYS A 82 15.52 4.17 -19.49
CA LYS A 82 16.90 4.53 -19.88
C LYS A 82 17.34 5.89 -19.32
N PRO A 83 16.64 7.01 -19.56
CA PRO A 83 17.00 8.29 -18.96
C PRO A 83 16.83 8.31 -17.43
N TYR A 84 15.85 7.55 -16.89
CA TYR A 84 15.69 7.40 -15.44
C TYR A 84 16.90 6.74 -14.79
N LEU A 85 17.46 5.68 -15.39
CA LEU A 85 18.66 5.03 -14.90
C LEU A 85 19.86 6.01 -14.89
N GLN A 86 20.03 6.79 -15.95
CA GLN A 86 21.06 7.83 -16.01
C GLN A 86 20.86 8.87 -14.90
N TYR A 87 19.65 9.36 -14.71
CA TYR A 87 19.33 10.28 -13.62
C TYR A 87 19.68 9.68 -12.25
N ARG A 88 19.29 8.42 -12.00
CA ARG A 88 19.56 7.71 -10.75
C ARG A 88 21.05 7.50 -10.48
N THR A 89 21.86 7.38 -11.50
CA THR A 89 23.31 7.24 -11.36
C THR A 89 23.94 8.47 -10.68
N TYR A 90 23.37 9.65 -10.91
CA TYR A 90 23.89 10.93 -10.37
C TYR A 90 23.09 11.44 -9.15
N HIS A 91 21.82 11.13 -9.05
CA HIS A 91 20.90 11.61 -8.01
C HIS A 91 20.51 10.55 -6.96
N GLY A 92 21.21 9.47 -6.87
CA GLY A 92 20.97 8.43 -5.89
C GLY A 92 22.23 7.66 -5.59
N ALA A 93 22.25 7.02 -4.44
CA ALA A 93 23.29 6.04 -4.13
C ALA A 93 22.80 4.64 -4.51
N ALA A 94 23.70 3.79 -5.00
CA ALA A 94 23.48 2.37 -5.09
C ALA A 94 23.32 1.77 -3.69
N LEU A 95 22.51 0.72 -3.56
CA LEU A 95 22.47 -0.07 -2.33
C LEU A 95 23.85 -0.69 -2.07
N SER A 96 24.25 -0.81 -0.80
CA SER A 96 25.46 -1.55 -0.46
C SER A 96 25.34 -3.02 -0.91
N VAL A 97 26.46 -3.68 -1.12
CA VAL A 97 26.50 -5.07 -1.61
C VAL A 97 25.68 -6.01 -0.69
N GLN A 98 25.78 -5.82 0.63
CA GLN A 98 25.02 -6.60 1.61
C GLN A 98 23.50 -6.45 1.42
N HIS A 99 23.03 -5.21 1.19
CA HIS A 99 21.61 -4.95 0.91
C HIS A 99 21.19 -5.52 -0.44
N GLN A 100 22.04 -5.49 -1.45
CA GLN A 100 21.73 -6.11 -2.74
C GLN A 100 21.58 -7.62 -2.62
N LEU A 101 22.49 -8.31 -1.93
CA LEU A 101 22.43 -9.76 -1.71
C LEU A 101 21.19 -10.15 -0.88
N ALA A 102 20.89 -9.41 0.19
CA ALA A 102 19.68 -9.63 0.97
C ALA A 102 18.40 -9.36 0.15
N SER A 103 18.41 -8.36 -0.72
CA SER A 103 17.29 -8.06 -1.62
C SER A 103 17.07 -9.19 -2.61
N ILE A 104 18.13 -9.74 -3.22
CA ILE A 104 18.05 -10.89 -4.13
C ILE A 104 17.42 -12.09 -3.40
N ALA A 105 17.87 -12.39 -2.19
CA ALA A 105 17.29 -13.47 -1.39
C ALA A 105 15.79 -13.26 -1.12
N ALA A 106 15.40 -12.03 -0.73
CA ALA A 106 14.01 -11.70 -0.44
C ALA A 106 13.10 -11.73 -1.69
N TRP A 107 13.62 -11.31 -2.86
CA TRP A 107 12.86 -11.36 -4.11
C TRP A 107 12.69 -12.79 -4.64
N ASN A 108 13.59 -13.72 -4.31
CA ASN A 108 13.54 -15.10 -4.74
C ASN A 108 12.78 -16.04 -3.79
N ASP A 109 12.30 -15.54 -2.65
CA ASP A 109 11.52 -16.32 -1.70
C ASP A 109 10.07 -15.82 -1.62
N GLU A 110 9.12 -16.71 -1.93
CA GLU A 110 7.68 -16.44 -1.81
C GLU A 110 7.10 -16.91 -0.47
N THR A 111 7.80 -17.81 0.24
CA THR A 111 7.28 -18.41 1.48
C THR A 111 6.99 -17.36 2.54
N HIS A 112 7.93 -16.44 2.77
CA HIS A 112 7.73 -15.37 3.74
C HIS A 112 6.67 -14.35 3.31
N VAL A 113 6.43 -14.18 2.00
CA VAL A 113 5.40 -13.30 1.47
C VAL A 113 4.01 -13.85 1.78
N GLU A 114 3.80 -15.15 1.56
CA GLU A 114 2.56 -15.83 1.91
C GLU A 114 2.30 -15.79 3.41
N GLU A 115 3.33 -16.02 4.23
CA GLU A 115 3.20 -15.96 5.69
C GLU A 115 2.88 -14.54 6.16
N ASN A 116 3.54 -13.51 5.63
CA ASN A 116 3.22 -12.11 5.91
C ASN A 116 1.75 -11.77 5.57
N ARG A 117 1.27 -12.27 4.43
CA ARG A 117 -0.13 -12.12 3.99
C ARG A 117 -1.12 -12.79 4.94
N LYS A 118 -0.82 -14.02 5.40
CA LYS A 118 -1.63 -14.74 6.40
C LYS A 118 -1.73 -13.97 7.71
N GLN A 119 -0.62 -13.43 8.19
CA GLN A 119 -0.61 -12.64 9.43
C GLN A 119 -1.48 -11.38 9.30
N TYR A 120 -1.43 -10.65 8.18
CA TYR A 120 -2.30 -9.51 7.98
C TYR A 120 -3.77 -9.91 7.89
N ARG A 121 -4.12 -11.00 7.21
CA ARG A 121 -5.49 -11.53 7.18
C ARG A 121 -6.02 -11.80 8.59
N ALA A 122 -5.25 -12.49 9.43
CA ALA A 122 -5.65 -12.79 10.81
C ALA A 122 -5.88 -11.51 11.64
N LYS A 123 -5.05 -10.48 11.45
CA LYS A 123 -5.24 -9.18 12.13
C LYS A 123 -6.52 -8.48 11.66
N PHE A 124 -6.79 -8.45 10.36
CA PHE A 124 -8.02 -7.85 9.84
C PHE A 124 -9.26 -8.61 10.30
N GLU A 125 -9.24 -9.94 10.31
CA GLU A 125 -10.33 -10.77 10.85
C GLU A 125 -10.59 -10.49 12.32
N LEU A 126 -9.53 -10.42 13.14
CA LEU A 126 -9.64 -10.07 14.55
C LEU A 126 -10.37 -8.72 14.73
N PHE A 127 -9.91 -7.67 14.06
CA PHE A 127 -10.52 -6.34 14.18
C PHE A 127 -11.97 -6.33 13.67
N GLN A 128 -12.23 -6.99 12.55
CA GLN A 128 -13.59 -7.07 11.96
C GLN A 128 -14.57 -7.77 12.88
N THR A 129 -14.17 -8.91 13.45
CA THR A 129 -15.00 -9.70 14.37
C THR A 129 -15.26 -8.95 15.68
N GLU A 130 -14.20 -8.37 16.24
CA GLU A 130 -14.25 -7.83 17.60
C GLU A 130 -14.74 -6.39 17.69
N LEU A 131 -14.54 -5.59 16.63
CA LEU A 131 -14.85 -4.15 16.62
C LEU A 131 -15.79 -3.71 15.49
N GLY A 132 -16.13 -4.58 14.56
CA GLY A 132 -16.98 -4.22 13.41
C GLY A 132 -18.38 -3.75 13.77
N HIS A 133 -18.88 -4.08 14.97
CA HIS A 133 -20.16 -3.60 15.51
C HIS A 133 -20.03 -2.26 16.26
N LEU A 134 -18.81 -1.85 16.64
CA LEU A 134 -18.52 -0.60 17.37
C LEU A 134 -17.98 0.50 16.46
N LEU A 135 -17.27 0.12 15.41
CA LEU A 135 -16.59 1.04 14.48
C LEU A 135 -16.98 0.71 13.04
N PRO A 136 -17.12 1.72 12.16
CA PRO A 136 -17.43 1.52 10.74
C PRO A 136 -16.22 0.98 9.96
N LEU A 137 -15.71 -0.18 10.37
CA LEU A 137 -14.55 -0.83 9.77
C LEU A 137 -14.87 -1.34 8.38
N LYS A 138 -14.20 -0.82 7.37
CA LYS A 138 -14.27 -1.27 5.98
C LYS A 138 -12.98 -1.99 5.64
N LYS A 139 -13.04 -3.33 5.51
CA LYS A 139 -11.88 -4.12 5.07
C LYS A 139 -11.48 -3.67 3.66
N PRO A 140 -10.24 -3.24 3.41
CA PRO A 140 -9.78 -2.94 2.06
C PRO A 140 -9.57 -4.23 1.27
N ASN A 141 -9.45 -4.14 -0.06
CA ASN A 141 -9.10 -5.30 -0.89
C ASN A 141 -7.65 -5.75 -0.67
N ALA A 142 -6.78 -4.78 -0.37
CA ALA A 142 -5.36 -5.00 -0.06
C ALA A 142 -4.85 -3.92 0.89
N GLY A 143 -3.74 -4.19 1.59
CA GLY A 143 -3.09 -3.23 2.46
C GLY A 143 -2.90 -3.73 3.89
N PHE A 144 -2.48 -2.83 4.77
CA PHE A 144 -2.13 -3.14 6.16
C PHE A 144 -2.75 -2.17 7.17
N TYR A 145 -3.75 -1.36 6.78
CA TYR A 145 -4.41 -0.40 7.64
C TYR A 145 -5.89 -0.25 7.31
N TYR A 146 -6.68 0.18 8.28
CA TYR A 146 -8.01 0.72 8.07
C TYR A 146 -7.95 2.23 7.83
N TRP A 147 -8.69 2.70 6.84
CA TRP A 147 -9.05 4.11 6.66
C TRP A 147 -10.41 4.32 7.29
N LEU A 148 -10.39 4.63 8.59
CA LEU A 148 -11.57 4.64 9.44
C LEU A 148 -12.21 6.03 9.43
N LYS A 149 -13.49 6.11 9.09
CA LYS A 149 -14.29 7.33 9.20
C LYS A 149 -14.65 7.58 10.65
N VAL A 150 -14.51 8.84 11.10
CA VAL A 150 -14.80 9.32 12.45
C VAL A 150 -15.40 10.71 12.38
N ASP A 151 -15.98 11.20 13.48
CA ASP A 151 -16.58 12.56 13.50
C ASP A 151 -15.52 13.67 13.46
N ASN A 152 -14.37 13.46 14.10
CA ASN A 152 -13.23 14.36 14.07
C ASN A 152 -11.93 13.58 14.27
N ASP A 153 -11.08 13.58 13.27
CA ASP A 153 -9.87 12.78 13.21
C ASP A 153 -8.82 13.14 14.29
N GLU A 154 -8.63 14.44 14.58
CA GLU A 154 -7.68 14.86 15.61
C GLU A 154 -8.18 14.55 17.01
N LYS A 155 -9.46 14.82 17.29
CA LYS A 155 -10.05 14.53 18.61
C LYS A 155 -10.05 13.02 18.86
N PHE A 156 -10.38 12.21 17.86
CA PHE A 156 -10.37 10.76 17.97
C PHE A 156 -8.95 10.22 18.18
N ALA A 157 -7.95 10.71 17.43
CA ALA A 157 -6.56 10.32 17.62
C ALA A 157 -6.05 10.68 19.03
N ARG A 158 -6.42 11.84 19.54
CA ARG A 158 -6.10 12.29 20.91
C ARG A 158 -6.76 11.40 21.96
N LEU A 159 -8.05 11.13 21.82
CA LEU A 159 -8.79 10.22 22.71
C LEU A 159 -8.12 8.85 22.80
N LEU A 160 -7.77 8.25 21.64
CA LEU A 160 -7.09 6.96 21.61
C LEU A 160 -5.72 6.99 22.28
N MET A 161 -4.96 8.06 22.11
CA MET A 161 -3.66 8.22 22.76
C MET A 161 -3.78 8.36 24.27
N GLU A 162 -4.69 9.21 24.74
CA GLU A 162 -4.85 9.53 26.16
C GLU A 162 -5.49 8.38 26.95
N LYS A 163 -6.50 7.72 26.38
CA LYS A 163 -7.31 6.73 27.11
C LYS A 163 -6.89 5.29 26.86
N ALA A 164 -6.30 4.99 25.70
CA ALA A 164 -5.95 3.64 25.32
C ALA A 164 -4.46 3.45 25.00
N HIS A 165 -3.67 4.51 24.97
CA HIS A 165 -2.26 4.50 24.55
C HIS A 165 -2.08 3.91 23.14
N ILE A 166 -3.02 4.21 22.24
CA ILE A 166 -3.03 3.77 20.85
C ILE A 166 -2.75 4.96 19.95
N LYS A 167 -1.71 4.86 19.11
CA LYS A 167 -1.35 5.88 18.15
C LYS A 167 -1.99 5.57 16.81
N VAL A 168 -2.84 6.47 16.32
CA VAL A 168 -3.36 6.51 14.96
C VAL A 168 -2.95 7.81 14.28
N LEU A 169 -3.05 7.87 12.96
CA LEU A 169 -2.68 9.06 12.22
C LEU A 169 -3.94 9.76 11.70
N PRO A 170 -4.19 11.04 12.10
CA PRO A 170 -5.28 11.81 11.53
C PRO A 170 -5.16 11.94 10.02
N GLY A 171 -6.26 11.76 9.31
CA GLY A 171 -6.26 11.72 7.85
C GLY A 171 -5.94 13.08 7.23
N ARG A 172 -6.33 14.18 7.87
CA ARG A 172 -6.00 15.53 7.40
C ARG A 172 -4.50 15.80 7.29
N TYR A 173 -3.66 15.08 8.06
CA TYR A 173 -2.19 15.20 7.96
C TYR A 173 -1.60 14.39 6.80
N LEU A 174 -2.40 13.54 6.15
CA LEU A 174 -2.01 12.73 4.99
C LEU A 174 -2.53 13.32 3.67
N SER A 175 -3.28 14.41 3.73
CA SER A 175 -3.91 15.03 2.58
C SER A 175 -3.68 16.54 2.57
N ARG A 176 -4.07 17.18 1.49
CA ARG A 176 -4.00 18.63 1.31
C ARG A 176 -5.39 19.21 1.17
N GLU A 177 -5.54 20.44 1.58
CA GLU A 177 -6.73 21.24 1.30
C GLU A 177 -6.93 21.40 -0.22
N THR A 178 -8.15 21.23 -0.66
CA THR A 178 -8.57 21.40 -2.05
C THR A 178 -9.77 22.37 -2.12
N GLU A 179 -10.20 22.76 -3.30
CA GLU A 179 -11.44 23.55 -3.49
C GLU A 179 -12.70 22.82 -2.97
N HIS A 180 -12.63 21.49 -2.75
CA HIS A 180 -13.71 20.67 -2.19
C HIS A 180 -13.49 20.30 -0.73
N GLY A 181 -12.54 20.93 -0.03
CA GLY A 181 -12.14 20.63 1.34
C GLY A 181 -10.99 19.62 1.43
N ASN A 182 -10.67 19.20 2.64
CA ASN A 182 -9.60 18.24 2.90
C ASN A 182 -10.12 16.78 2.81
N PRO A 183 -9.72 15.98 1.81
CA PRO A 183 -10.25 14.62 1.62
C PRO A 183 -9.88 13.63 2.73
N GLY A 184 -8.90 13.96 3.56
CA GLY A 184 -8.53 13.15 4.73
C GLY A 184 -9.24 13.55 6.02
N GLU A 185 -9.97 14.66 6.01
CA GLU A 185 -10.71 15.13 7.18
C GLU A 185 -11.72 14.06 7.65
N ASN A 186 -11.90 13.97 8.95
CA ASN A 186 -12.80 13.00 9.56
C ASN A 186 -12.46 11.53 9.26
N HIS A 187 -11.20 11.25 8.99
CA HIS A 187 -10.67 9.89 8.86
C HIS A 187 -9.41 9.71 9.69
N VAL A 188 -9.18 8.51 10.17
CA VAL A 188 -7.90 8.12 10.78
C VAL A 188 -7.33 6.87 10.12
N ARG A 189 -6.01 6.84 9.97
CA ARG A 189 -5.29 5.65 9.54
C ARG A 189 -4.91 4.81 10.75
N LEU A 190 -5.57 3.67 10.90
CA LEU A 190 -5.28 2.65 11.91
C LEU A 190 -4.46 1.52 11.27
N ALA A 191 -3.14 1.55 11.44
CA ALA A 191 -2.23 0.58 10.83
C ALA A 191 -2.03 -0.66 11.71
N LEU A 192 -2.20 -1.86 11.15
CA LEU A 192 -2.12 -3.14 11.85
C LEU A 192 -0.69 -3.74 11.78
N VAL A 193 0.32 -2.91 12.03
CA VAL A 193 1.75 -3.32 11.93
C VAL A 193 2.25 -4.11 13.14
N ALA A 194 1.60 -3.96 14.30
CA ALA A 194 1.91 -4.73 15.51
C ALA A 194 1.66 -6.24 15.29
N ASP A 195 2.29 -7.08 16.09
CA ASP A 195 2.01 -8.53 16.07
C ASP A 195 0.57 -8.85 16.51
N LEU A 196 0.15 -10.10 16.34
CA LEU A 196 -1.24 -10.50 16.61
C LEU A 196 -1.62 -10.36 18.09
N GLU A 197 -0.68 -10.63 19.01
CA GLU A 197 -0.95 -10.50 20.45
C GLU A 197 -1.11 -9.04 20.86
N GLN A 198 -0.28 -8.16 20.33
CA GLN A 198 -0.42 -6.72 20.51
C GLN A 198 -1.72 -6.21 19.89
N CYS A 199 -2.14 -6.74 18.74
CA CYS A 199 -3.42 -6.43 18.12
C CYS A 199 -4.62 -6.84 19.01
N LYS A 200 -4.56 -8.00 19.68
CA LYS A 200 -5.57 -8.42 20.66
C LYS A 200 -5.66 -7.45 21.84
N GLU A 201 -4.52 -7.00 22.35
CA GLU A 201 -4.50 -6.01 23.44
C GLU A 201 -5.07 -4.65 22.96
N VAL A 202 -4.77 -4.22 21.73
CA VAL A 202 -5.36 -3.02 21.13
C VAL A 202 -6.88 -3.14 21.06
N VAL A 203 -7.41 -4.27 20.59
CA VAL A 203 -8.85 -4.55 20.54
C VAL A 203 -9.50 -4.44 21.93
N LYS A 204 -8.88 -5.07 22.93
CA LYS A 204 -9.36 -4.99 24.33
C LYS A 204 -9.45 -3.54 24.83
N ARG A 205 -8.41 -2.74 24.59
CA ARG A 205 -8.36 -1.33 24.99
C ARG A 205 -9.40 -0.48 24.26
N LEU A 206 -9.59 -0.71 22.96
CA LEU A 206 -10.62 -0.02 22.17
C LEU A 206 -12.02 -0.32 22.70
N LYS A 207 -12.35 -1.59 23.01
CA LYS A 207 -13.64 -1.96 23.61
C LYS A 207 -13.92 -1.30 24.95
N ALA A 208 -12.88 -0.95 25.69
CA ALA A 208 -13.03 -0.32 27.01
C ALA A 208 -13.37 1.17 26.94
N ILE A 209 -13.17 1.82 25.79
CA ILE A 209 -13.34 3.28 25.62
C ILE A 209 -14.37 3.68 24.56
N LEU A 210 -14.85 2.73 23.75
CA LEU A 210 -15.90 2.89 22.73
C LEU A 210 -17.24 2.41 23.26
#